data_fd29269bac5f6cb6e9635c077b5c19ff
#
_entry.id   fd29269bac5f6cb6e9635c077b5c19ff
#
_cell.length_a   1.000
_cell.length_b   1.000
_cell.length_c   1.000
_cell.angle_alpha   90.00
_cell.angle_beta   90.00
_cell.angle_gamma   90.00
#
_symmetry.space_group_name_H-M   'P 1'
#
loop_
_entity.id
_entity.type
_entity.pdbx_description
1 polymer ?
#
loop_
_entity_poly.entity_id
_entity_poly.type
_entity_poly.pdbx_seq_one_letter_code
_entity_poly.pdbx_strand_id
1 'polypeptide(L)'
;MKFFETSKYFSLKKSTYITLRWIGFFGQLLAIYTVHRLLEFEFNFLLANLAILVGILSNLFLIYIYKKTQLSERSAFIFLIIDILQLTFLLYLTGGVANPFIIFLIIPSIFSSFNLGFRINVFIVVITSISILSLTFFYQPLPSPLNLTNSINEYVYYSIPLALISALIFMNYF
;
A
#
# COMPACT_ATOMS: atom_id res chain seq x y z
N MET A 1 -13.03 24.47 27.57
CA MET A 1 -12.42 23.20 27.16
C MET A 1 -12.27 23.23 25.63
N LYS A 2 -11.13 23.76 25.12
CA LYS A 2 -10.88 23.97 23.68
C LYS A 2 -9.93 22.91 23.20
N PHE A 3 -10.44 21.69 22.97
CA PHE A 3 -9.63 20.57 22.45
C PHE A 3 -9.73 20.37 20.92
N PHE A 4 -10.42 21.26 20.18
CA PHE A 4 -10.69 21.07 18.76
C PHE A 4 -10.20 22.17 17.81
N GLU A 5 -9.32 23.07 18.26
CA GLU A 5 -8.90 24.23 17.45
C GLU A 5 -7.46 24.14 16.87
N THR A 6 -6.79 22.99 16.89
CA THR A 6 -5.40 22.86 16.39
C THR A 6 -5.28 22.23 14.99
N SER A 7 -6.36 22.11 14.23
CA SER A 7 -6.32 21.42 12.93
C SER A 7 -6.03 22.30 11.70
N LYS A 8 -5.57 23.56 11.87
CA LYS A 8 -5.42 24.49 10.74
C LYS A 8 -4.10 24.41 9.96
N TYR A 9 -3.15 23.52 10.32
CA TYR A 9 -1.81 23.52 9.72
C TYR A 9 -1.29 22.16 9.23
N PHE A 10 -2.13 21.15 9.11
CA PHE A 10 -1.70 19.88 8.54
C PHE A 10 -1.96 19.86 7.02
N SER A 11 -1.08 20.50 6.27
CA SER A 11 -1.07 20.37 4.82
C SER A 11 0.04 19.39 4.41
N LEU A 12 -0.36 18.35 3.71
CA LEU A 12 0.56 17.35 3.20
C LEU A 12 1.59 17.99 2.26
N LYS A 13 2.86 17.93 2.64
CA LYS A 13 3.95 18.34 1.76
C LYS A 13 3.99 17.40 0.55
N LYS A 14 3.73 17.93 -0.64
CA LYS A 14 3.73 17.18 -1.90
C LYS A 14 5.02 16.36 -2.08
N SER A 15 6.19 16.95 -1.79
CA SER A 15 7.49 16.28 -1.95
C SER A 15 7.61 15.04 -1.08
N THR A 16 7.21 15.12 0.20
CA THR A 16 7.25 13.99 1.12
C THR A 16 6.36 12.84 0.63
N TYR A 17 5.13 13.17 0.19
CA TYR A 17 4.21 12.17 -0.32
C TYR A 17 4.73 11.48 -1.59
N ILE A 18 5.30 12.23 -2.53
CA ILE A 18 5.92 11.67 -3.74
C ILE A 18 7.06 10.71 -3.40
N THR A 19 7.95 11.10 -2.47
CA THR A 19 9.07 10.25 -2.03
C THR A 19 8.58 8.96 -1.42
N LEU A 20 7.55 9.03 -0.55
CA LEU A 20 6.91 7.85 0.05
C LEU A 20 6.40 6.87 -1.00
N ARG A 21 5.69 7.38 -2.00
CA ARG A 21 5.14 6.54 -3.06
C ARG A 21 6.26 5.88 -3.87
N TRP A 22 7.37 6.58 -4.16
CA TRP A 22 8.53 5.97 -4.83
C TRP A 22 9.12 4.83 -4.02
N ILE A 23 9.31 5.02 -2.71
CA ILE A 23 9.79 3.96 -1.80
C ILE A 23 8.83 2.77 -1.83
N GLY A 24 7.52 3.04 -1.75
CA GLY A 24 6.49 1.99 -1.81
C GLY A 24 6.53 1.20 -3.12
N PHE A 25 6.57 1.87 -4.28
CA PHE A 25 6.61 1.19 -5.59
C PHE A 25 7.90 0.41 -5.79
N PHE A 26 9.04 0.94 -5.36
CA PHE A 26 10.30 0.20 -5.40
C PHE A 26 10.24 -1.06 -4.52
N GLY A 27 9.71 -0.95 -3.31
CA GLY A 27 9.50 -2.09 -2.42
C GLY A 27 8.56 -3.14 -3.03
N GLN A 28 7.45 -2.72 -3.66
CA GLN A 28 6.53 -3.62 -4.35
C GLN A 28 7.19 -4.33 -5.53
N LEU A 29 7.96 -3.61 -6.37
CA LEU A 29 8.72 -4.22 -7.47
C LEU A 29 9.71 -5.26 -6.93
N LEU A 30 10.50 -4.88 -5.92
CA LEU A 30 11.45 -5.81 -5.31
C LEU A 30 10.75 -7.06 -4.78
N ALA A 31 9.62 -6.91 -4.08
CA ALA A 31 8.85 -8.02 -3.53
C ALA A 31 8.34 -8.97 -4.63
N ILE A 32 7.66 -8.45 -5.67
CA ILE A 32 7.10 -9.31 -6.72
C ILE A 32 8.18 -10.02 -7.56
N TYR A 33 9.33 -9.34 -7.80
CA TYR A 33 10.44 -9.96 -8.51
C TYR A 33 11.12 -11.04 -7.65
N THR A 34 11.32 -10.79 -6.35
CA THR A 34 11.87 -11.78 -5.41
C THR A 34 10.97 -13.01 -5.34
N VAL A 35 9.66 -12.82 -5.14
CA VAL A 35 8.70 -13.91 -5.01
C VAL A 35 8.60 -14.71 -6.32
N HIS A 36 8.58 -14.04 -7.47
CA HIS A 36 8.47 -14.71 -8.76
C HIS A 36 9.76 -15.41 -9.20
N ARG A 37 10.94 -14.78 -9.03
CA ARG A 37 12.22 -15.26 -9.57
C ARG A 37 13.04 -16.10 -8.61
N LEU A 38 13.03 -15.77 -7.31
CA LEU A 38 13.83 -16.46 -6.30
C LEU A 38 13.03 -17.52 -5.56
N LEU A 39 11.75 -17.28 -5.31
CA LEU A 39 10.89 -18.20 -4.59
C LEU A 39 10.01 -19.05 -5.53
N GLU A 40 10.08 -18.80 -6.85
CA GLU A 40 9.38 -19.55 -7.91
C GLU A 40 7.87 -19.66 -7.73
N PHE A 41 7.24 -18.64 -7.09
CA PHE A 41 5.78 -18.60 -6.96
C PHE A 41 5.13 -18.22 -8.29
N GLU A 42 4.09 -18.95 -8.66
CA GLU A 42 3.31 -18.69 -9.86
C GLU A 42 2.12 -17.78 -9.56
N PHE A 43 2.13 -16.58 -10.09
CA PHE A 43 1.03 -15.64 -10.09
C PHE A 43 1.04 -14.82 -11.39
N ASN A 44 -0.01 -14.06 -11.66
CA ASN A 44 -0.07 -13.25 -12.86
C ASN A 44 0.91 -12.06 -12.80
N PHE A 45 2.18 -12.36 -13.12
CA PHE A 45 3.29 -11.41 -13.07
C PHE A 45 3.05 -10.17 -13.96
N LEU A 46 2.40 -10.36 -15.12
CA LEU A 46 2.07 -9.25 -16.02
C LEU A 46 1.09 -8.27 -15.34
N LEU A 47 -0.01 -8.78 -14.78
CA LEU A 47 -1.01 -7.95 -14.10
C LEU A 47 -0.44 -7.27 -12.86
N ALA A 48 0.43 -7.95 -12.11
CA ALA A 48 1.11 -7.36 -10.96
C ALA A 48 2.00 -6.17 -11.36
N ASN A 49 2.78 -6.31 -12.45
CA ASN A 49 3.57 -5.20 -12.99
C ASN A 49 2.69 -4.05 -13.51
N LEU A 50 1.58 -4.36 -14.18
CA LEU A 50 0.63 -3.34 -14.64
C LEU A 50 0.01 -2.57 -13.48
N ALA A 51 -0.32 -3.25 -12.38
CA ALA A 51 -0.83 -2.58 -11.18
C ALA A 51 0.18 -1.58 -10.61
N ILE A 52 1.45 -1.96 -10.52
CA ILE A 52 2.51 -1.05 -10.05
C ILE A 52 2.73 0.08 -11.05
N LEU A 53 2.69 -0.21 -12.36
CA LEU A 53 2.81 0.82 -13.41
C LEU A 53 1.73 1.89 -13.28
N VAL A 54 0.48 1.53 -13.02
CA VAL A 54 -0.61 2.49 -12.76
C VAL A 54 -0.27 3.39 -11.57
N GLY A 55 0.27 2.84 -10.48
CA GLY A 55 0.76 3.61 -9.34
C GLY A 55 1.87 4.59 -9.73
N ILE A 56 2.87 4.13 -10.47
CA ILE A 56 3.98 4.95 -10.97
C ILE A 56 3.46 6.09 -11.85
N LEU A 57 2.57 5.78 -12.81
CA LEU A 57 1.98 6.79 -13.68
C LEU A 57 1.20 7.84 -12.89
N SER A 58 0.43 7.43 -11.88
CA SER A 58 -0.28 8.37 -11.00
C SER A 58 0.68 9.26 -10.20
N ASN A 59 1.86 8.75 -9.82
CA ASN A 59 2.89 9.55 -9.15
C ASN A 59 3.56 10.55 -10.10
N LEU A 60 3.84 10.14 -11.33
CA LEU A 60 4.34 11.04 -12.39
C LEU A 60 3.32 12.13 -12.70
N PHE A 61 2.04 11.78 -12.78
CA PHE A 61 0.95 12.76 -12.94
C PHE A 61 0.98 13.80 -11.80
N LEU A 62 1.14 13.34 -10.55
CA LEU A 62 1.25 14.22 -9.40
C LEU A 62 2.48 15.15 -9.49
N ILE A 63 3.62 14.66 -10.00
CA ILE A 63 4.86 15.43 -10.14
C ILE A 63 4.68 16.54 -11.18
N TYR A 64 4.21 16.19 -12.38
CA TYR A 64 4.24 17.09 -13.54
C TYR A 64 3.02 18.00 -13.64
N ILE A 65 1.84 17.53 -13.25
CA ILE A 65 0.58 18.26 -13.46
C ILE A 65 0.20 19.10 -12.25
N TYR A 66 0.48 18.60 -11.04
CA TYR A 66 0.12 19.31 -9.83
C TYR A 66 1.20 20.33 -9.42
N LYS A 67 1.01 21.59 -9.82
CA LYS A 67 2.02 22.66 -9.63
C LYS A 67 2.17 23.17 -8.20
N LYS A 68 1.20 22.92 -7.30
CA LYS A 68 1.22 23.41 -5.92
C LYS A 68 2.21 22.61 -5.07
N THR A 69 2.85 23.28 -4.11
CA THR A 69 3.79 22.65 -3.15
C THR A 69 3.10 21.83 -2.07
N GLN A 70 1.83 22.13 -1.82
CA GLN A 70 1.00 21.43 -0.84
C GLN A 70 -0.21 20.80 -1.53
N LEU A 71 -0.55 19.58 -1.16
CA LEU A 71 -1.72 18.90 -1.65
C LEU A 71 -2.97 19.44 -0.94
N SER A 72 -4.01 19.75 -1.73
CA SER A 72 -5.33 19.99 -1.15
C SER A 72 -5.86 18.68 -0.54
N GLU A 73 -6.71 18.77 0.48
CA GLU A 73 -7.33 17.60 1.10
C GLU A 73 -8.02 16.68 0.06
N ARG A 74 -8.72 17.26 -0.92
CA ARG A 74 -9.38 16.50 -1.99
C ARG A 74 -8.38 15.75 -2.87
N SER A 75 -7.27 16.42 -3.24
CA SER A 75 -6.25 15.78 -4.06
C SER A 75 -5.55 14.66 -3.28
N ALA A 76 -5.17 14.90 -2.02
CA ALA A 76 -4.58 13.89 -1.16
C ALA A 76 -5.51 12.68 -1.00
N PHE A 77 -6.81 12.90 -0.78
CA PHE A 77 -7.81 11.85 -0.69
C PHE A 77 -7.86 10.98 -1.95
N ILE A 78 -7.91 11.60 -3.15
CA ILE A 78 -7.97 10.87 -4.42
C ILE A 78 -6.71 10.00 -4.60
N PHE A 79 -5.52 10.56 -4.36
CA PHE A 79 -4.29 9.79 -4.52
C PHE A 79 -4.16 8.66 -3.48
N LEU A 80 -4.61 8.86 -2.23
CA LEU A 80 -4.63 7.80 -1.22
C LEU A 80 -5.59 6.67 -1.60
N ILE A 81 -6.75 6.99 -2.18
CA ILE A 81 -7.66 5.96 -2.73
C ILE A 81 -7.00 5.18 -3.87
N ILE A 82 -6.32 5.85 -4.79
CA ILE A 82 -5.60 5.19 -5.88
C ILE A 82 -4.56 4.23 -5.29
N ASP A 83 -3.82 4.64 -4.26
CA ASP A 83 -2.82 3.80 -3.61
C ASP A 83 -3.46 2.59 -2.91
N ILE A 84 -4.59 2.77 -2.21
CA ILE A 84 -5.31 1.66 -1.58
C ILE A 84 -5.80 0.67 -2.64
N LEU A 85 -6.44 1.15 -3.71
CA LEU A 85 -6.98 0.29 -4.76
C LEU A 85 -5.87 -0.46 -5.52
N GLN A 86 -4.77 0.23 -5.85
CA GLN A 86 -3.61 -0.35 -6.50
C GLN A 86 -2.99 -1.47 -5.64
N LEU A 87 -2.77 -1.21 -4.35
CA LEU A 87 -2.22 -2.20 -3.43
C LEU A 87 -3.20 -3.35 -3.18
N THR A 88 -4.50 -3.06 -3.05
CA THR A 88 -5.55 -4.08 -2.91
C THR A 88 -5.55 -5.02 -4.12
N PHE A 89 -5.45 -4.48 -5.34
CA PHE A 89 -5.38 -5.30 -6.54
C PHE A 89 -4.11 -6.15 -6.61
N LEU A 90 -2.96 -5.59 -6.20
CA LEU A 90 -1.71 -6.34 -6.11
C LEU A 90 -1.82 -7.51 -5.12
N LEU A 91 -2.39 -7.25 -3.94
CA LEU A 91 -2.62 -8.27 -2.91
C LEU A 91 -3.63 -9.33 -3.38
N TYR A 92 -4.69 -8.92 -4.10
CA TYR A 92 -5.63 -9.85 -4.73
C TYR A 92 -4.92 -10.87 -5.64
N LEU A 93 -3.94 -10.43 -6.43
CA LEU A 93 -3.16 -11.29 -7.32
C LEU A 93 -2.14 -12.17 -6.59
N THR A 94 -1.83 -11.85 -5.34
CA THR A 94 -0.68 -12.43 -4.62
C THR A 94 -1.05 -13.06 -3.27
N GLY A 95 -2.24 -13.63 -3.14
CA GLY A 95 -2.64 -14.43 -1.99
C GLY A 95 -3.59 -13.76 -1.00
N GLY A 96 -4.09 -12.55 -1.31
CA GLY A 96 -5.10 -11.87 -0.51
C GLY A 96 -4.67 -11.61 0.93
N VAL A 97 -5.51 -11.99 1.88
CA VAL A 97 -5.26 -11.80 3.33
C VAL A 97 -4.08 -12.64 3.84
N ALA A 98 -3.79 -13.76 3.17
CA ALA A 98 -2.64 -14.60 3.53
C ALA A 98 -1.30 -13.95 3.15
N ASN A 99 -1.32 -12.91 2.31
CA ASN A 99 -0.13 -12.15 1.98
C ASN A 99 0.26 -11.24 3.15
N PRO A 100 1.46 -11.41 3.77
CA PRO A 100 1.86 -10.63 4.94
C PRO A 100 2.01 -9.13 4.65
N PHE A 101 2.17 -8.75 3.39
CA PHE A 101 2.21 -7.35 2.97
C PHE A 101 0.85 -6.64 3.04
N ILE A 102 -0.23 -7.34 3.43
CA ILE A 102 -1.54 -6.73 3.71
C ILE A 102 -1.46 -5.61 4.75
N ILE A 103 -0.50 -5.67 5.66
CA ILE A 103 -0.26 -4.63 6.66
C ILE A 103 -0.02 -3.25 6.03
N PHE A 104 0.51 -3.20 4.82
CA PHE A 104 0.75 -1.93 4.14
C PHE A 104 -0.53 -1.20 3.70
N LEU A 105 -1.69 -1.88 3.65
CA LEU A 105 -2.99 -1.23 3.45
C LEU A 105 -3.36 -0.27 4.59
N ILE A 106 -2.78 -0.45 5.77
CA ILE A 106 -3.05 0.42 6.92
C ILE A 106 -2.33 1.77 6.78
N ILE A 107 -1.22 1.83 6.03
CA ILE A 107 -0.38 3.02 5.90
C ILE A 107 -1.15 4.24 5.38
N PRO A 108 -1.95 4.17 4.29
CA PRO A 108 -2.76 5.31 3.84
C PRO A 108 -3.71 5.83 4.92
N SER A 109 -4.28 4.94 5.74
CA SER A 109 -5.19 5.33 6.83
C SER A 109 -4.45 6.05 7.96
N ILE A 110 -3.29 5.55 8.38
CA ILE A 110 -2.44 6.22 9.37
C ILE A 110 -2.02 7.59 8.83
N PHE A 111 -1.58 7.63 7.58
CA PHE A 111 -1.14 8.85 6.94
C PHE A 111 -2.24 9.91 6.84
N SER A 112 -3.47 9.49 6.52
CA SER A 112 -4.62 10.39 6.48
C SER A 112 -4.98 10.95 7.86
N SER A 113 -4.79 10.17 8.94
CA SER A 113 -5.11 10.60 10.30
C SER A 113 -4.26 11.77 10.78
N PHE A 114 -3.00 11.85 10.32
CA PHE A 114 -2.10 12.94 10.67
C PHE A 114 -2.21 14.17 9.76
N ASN A 115 -2.66 14.01 8.53
CA ASN A 115 -2.55 15.03 7.49
C ASN A 115 -3.88 15.54 6.94
N LEU A 116 -5.00 14.88 7.21
CA LEU A 116 -6.30 15.20 6.62
C LEU A 116 -7.37 15.40 7.69
N GLY A 117 -8.44 16.11 7.31
CA GLY A 117 -9.57 16.34 8.21
C GLY A 117 -10.27 15.03 8.62
N PHE A 118 -10.85 15.01 9.81
CA PHE A 118 -11.48 13.82 10.41
C PHE A 118 -12.46 13.08 9.48
N ARG A 119 -13.30 13.81 8.73
CA ARG A 119 -14.27 13.21 7.81
C ARG A 119 -13.59 12.40 6.71
N ILE A 120 -12.54 12.97 6.11
CA ILE A 120 -11.78 12.32 5.03
C ILE A 120 -11.04 11.10 5.59
N ASN A 121 -10.47 11.21 6.78
CA ASN A 121 -9.82 10.09 7.44
C ASN A 121 -10.79 8.93 7.68
N VAL A 122 -12.01 9.20 8.15
CA VAL A 122 -13.05 8.17 8.33
C VAL A 122 -13.36 7.46 6.99
N PHE A 123 -13.49 8.20 5.88
CA PHE A 123 -13.70 7.59 4.56
C PHE A 123 -12.53 6.69 4.14
N ILE A 124 -11.28 7.13 4.36
CA ILE A 124 -10.09 6.31 4.07
C ILE A 124 -10.09 5.03 4.91
N VAL A 125 -10.37 5.12 6.21
CA VAL A 125 -10.48 3.95 7.10
C VAL A 125 -11.55 2.97 6.61
N VAL A 126 -12.74 3.47 6.23
CA VAL A 126 -13.82 2.63 5.71
C VAL A 126 -13.41 1.94 4.41
N ILE A 127 -12.81 2.65 3.46
CA ILE A 127 -12.34 2.07 2.18
C ILE A 127 -11.26 1.02 2.44
N THR A 128 -10.31 1.30 3.32
CA THR A 128 -9.26 0.33 3.70
C THR A 128 -9.88 -0.92 4.34
N SER A 129 -10.86 -0.76 5.23
CA SER A 129 -11.56 -1.87 5.87
C SER A 129 -12.32 -2.72 4.85
N ILE A 130 -13.02 -2.10 3.91
CA ILE A 130 -13.71 -2.78 2.81
C ILE A 130 -12.70 -3.55 1.95
N SER A 131 -11.54 -2.95 1.64
CA SER A 131 -10.46 -3.59 0.88
C SER A 131 -9.95 -4.84 1.60
N ILE A 132 -9.67 -4.76 2.90
CA ILE A 132 -9.23 -5.91 3.71
C ILE A 132 -10.31 -7.01 3.73
N LEU A 133 -11.57 -6.62 3.96
CA LEU A 133 -12.68 -7.58 3.95
C LEU A 133 -12.86 -8.22 2.56
N SER A 134 -12.75 -7.45 1.47
CA SER A 134 -12.85 -8.01 0.12
C SER A 134 -11.75 -9.03 -0.15
N LEU A 135 -10.52 -8.78 0.30
CA LEU A 135 -9.39 -9.70 0.16
C LEU A 135 -9.54 -10.99 0.99
N THR A 136 -10.40 -10.99 2.01
CA THR A 136 -10.71 -12.20 2.79
C THR A 136 -11.55 -13.19 1.97
N PHE A 137 -12.43 -12.68 1.11
CA PHE A 137 -13.35 -13.52 0.34
C PHE A 137 -12.94 -13.68 -1.13
N PHE A 138 -12.24 -12.69 -1.67
CA PHE A 138 -11.85 -12.64 -3.08
C PHE A 138 -10.34 -12.45 -3.20
N TYR A 139 -9.64 -13.51 -3.63
CA TYR A 139 -8.21 -13.45 -3.91
C TYR A 139 -7.80 -14.59 -4.84
N GLN A 140 -6.70 -14.41 -5.54
CA GLN A 140 -6.05 -15.49 -6.27
C GLN A 140 -5.10 -16.21 -5.31
N PRO A 141 -5.26 -17.54 -5.10
CA PRO A 141 -4.34 -18.28 -4.27
C PRO A 141 -2.94 -18.26 -4.89
N LEU A 142 -1.92 -18.10 -4.05
CA LEU A 142 -0.54 -18.26 -4.48
C LEU A 142 -0.21 -19.76 -4.48
N PRO A 143 -0.06 -20.42 -5.62
CA PRO A 143 0.41 -21.80 -5.65
C PRO A 143 1.85 -21.86 -5.12
N SER A 144 2.08 -22.70 -4.11
CA SER A 144 3.43 -22.99 -3.63
C SER A 144 4.21 -23.71 -4.72
N PRO A 145 5.51 -23.44 -4.90
CA PRO A 145 6.35 -24.27 -5.73
C PRO A 145 6.27 -25.74 -5.30
N LEU A 146 6.27 -26.66 -6.26
CA LEU A 146 6.06 -28.10 -6.06
C LEU A 146 6.96 -28.75 -4.98
N ASN A 147 8.10 -28.12 -4.65
CA ASN A 147 9.07 -28.61 -3.65
C ASN A 147 8.80 -28.08 -2.22
N LEU A 148 7.76 -27.31 -2.03
CA LEU A 148 7.45 -26.62 -0.79
C LEU A 148 6.11 -27.08 -0.20
N THR A 149 5.73 -28.35 -0.35
CA THR A 149 4.48 -28.93 0.18
C THR A 149 4.33 -28.85 1.72
N ASN A 150 5.42 -28.54 2.43
CA ASN A 150 5.38 -28.17 3.85
C ASN A 150 5.49 -26.66 4.12
N SER A 151 5.49 -25.83 3.12
CA SER A 151 6.08 -24.51 3.14
C SER A 151 5.12 -23.32 3.11
N ILE A 152 3.80 -23.54 3.07
CA ILE A 152 2.88 -22.43 3.38
C ILE A 152 3.25 -21.86 4.77
N ASN A 153 3.60 -22.72 5.72
CA ASN A 153 4.06 -22.33 7.04
C ASN A 153 5.43 -21.63 6.99
N GLU A 154 6.35 -22.08 6.14
CA GLU A 154 7.68 -21.44 6.01
C GLU A 154 7.59 -20.09 5.30
N TYR A 155 6.81 -19.97 4.23
CA TYR A 155 6.57 -18.69 3.57
C TYR A 155 5.98 -17.67 4.54
N VAL A 156 4.93 -18.02 5.27
CA VAL A 156 4.29 -17.16 6.27
C VAL A 156 5.27 -16.85 7.40
N TYR A 157 6.07 -17.83 7.84
CA TYR A 157 7.04 -17.68 8.92
C TYR A 157 8.13 -16.65 8.61
N TYR A 158 8.64 -16.59 7.37
CA TYR A 158 9.67 -15.62 6.99
C TYR A 158 9.08 -14.29 6.48
N SER A 159 7.97 -14.33 5.79
CA SER A 159 7.40 -13.13 5.16
C SER A 159 6.70 -12.19 6.14
N ILE A 160 6.07 -12.71 7.22
CA ILE A 160 5.47 -11.85 8.25
C ILE A 160 6.53 -10.99 8.95
N PRO A 161 7.65 -11.54 9.49
CA PRO A 161 8.70 -10.71 10.08
C PRO A 161 9.28 -9.69 9.10
N LEU A 162 9.49 -10.09 7.84
CA LEU A 162 10.00 -9.19 6.81
C LEU A 162 9.03 -8.03 6.53
N ALA A 163 7.73 -8.31 6.43
CA ALA A 163 6.72 -7.28 6.24
C ALA A 163 6.62 -6.34 7.44
N LEU A 164 6.67 -6.89 8.66
CA LEU A 164 6.64 -6.09 9.89
C LEU A 164 7.88 -5.19 10.03
N ILE A 165 9.08 -5.71 9.77
CA ILE A 165 10.32 -4.93 9.79
C ILE A 165 10.26 -3.83 8.72
N SER A 166 9.79 -4.14 7.50
CA SER A 166 9.64 -3.16 6.44
C SER A 166 8.65 -2.06 6.84
N ALA A 167 7.52 -2.43 7.45
CA ALA A 167 6.52 -1.48 7.94
C ALA A 167 7.08 -0.62 9.07
N LEU A 168 7.84 -1.21 10.01
CA LEU A 168 8.47 -0.47 11.11
C LEU A 168 9.52 0.53 10.60
N ILE A 169 10.39 0.14 9.67
CA ILE A 169 11.36 1.04 9.04
C ILE A 169 10.63 2.18 8.34
N PHE A 170 9.57 1.86 7.57
CA PHE A 170 8.78 2.84 6.86
C PHE A 170 8.12 3.84 7.84
N MET A 171 7.51 3.36 8.91
CA MET A 171 6.85 4.22 9.91
C MET A 171 7.84 5.09 10.70
N ASN A 172 9.06 4.58 10.99
CA ASN A 172 10.08 5.35 11.71
C ASN A 172 10.77 6.42 10.84
N TYR A 173 10.72 6.28 9.52
CA TYR A 173 11.26 7.29 8.60
C TYR A 173 10.38 8.54 8.52
N PHE A 174 9.14 8.48 8.91
CA PHE A 174 8.11 9.52 8.85
C PHE A 174 7.58 9.93 10.20
#